data_0fd0d1b7abd0975be1550dc066caae32
#
_entry.id   0fd0d1b7abd0975be1550dc066caae32
#
_cell.length_a   1.000
_cell.length_b   1.000
_cell.length_c   1.000
_cell.angle_alpha   90.00
_cell.angle_beta   90.00
_cell.angle_gamma   90.00
#
_symmetry.space_group_name_H-M   'P 1'
#
loop_
_entity.id
_entity.type
_entity.pdbx_description
1 polymer ?
#
loop_
_entity_poly.entity_id
_entity_poly.type
_entity_poly.pdbx_seq_one_letter_code
_entity_poly.pdbx_strand_id
1 'polypeptide(L)'
;YGYESNKTGFSVGSGFEYYDSLFLTTGISTFIETIDTDSSATASIKSQAGSYFDAFFNYTLDYDKRNQKFQPTDGYRSKFIQNIPLVSDSRTLTNTYDYKLYNEWLSENVFSVGFYAKTANAVSGNKIKLSDRLFLPANKLRGFESGKVGPKDGLDFVGGNYSSSINIATTLPQILPNFQNTNFSIFLDAANLWGVDYSSSLSNGSKIRSTIGLAVDFYTPVGPLNFSLSEVISKNETDITESFKFNLGTTF
;
A
#
# COMPACT_ATOMS: atom_id res chain seq x y z
N TYR A 1 7.90 14.71 -5.65
CA TYR A 1 7.47 14.85 -4.24
C TYR A 1 8.03 16.10 -3.56
N GLY A 2 8.80 16.95 -4.24
CA GLY A 2 9.46 18.13 -3.65
C GLY A 2 10.56 17.80 -2.62
N TYR A 3 10.90 16.53 -2.43
CA TYR A 3 11.97 16.08 -1.56
C TYR A 3 12.53 14.73 -1.97
N GLU A 4 13.77 14.48 -1.60
CA GLU A 4 14.44 13.17 -1.65
C GLU A 4 14.72 12.68 -0.23
N SER A 5 14.68 11.37 -0.04
CA SER A 5 14.99 10.73 1.24
C SER A 5 15.99 9.60 1.02
N ASN A 6 17.08 9.64 1.75
CA ASN A 6 18.11 8.61 1.76
C ASN A 6 18.18 7.98 3.15
N LYS A 7 17.99 6.66 3.22
CA LYS A 7 18.02 5.88 4.47
C LYS A 7 19.19 4.90 4.48
N THR A 8 19.98 4.95 5.54
CA THR A 8 21.05 3.99 5.79
C THR A 8 20.90 3.40 7.18
N GLY A 9 20.90 2.07 7.29
CA GLY A 9 20.71 1.41 8.57
C GLY A 9 20.75 -0.10 8.47
N PHE A 10 20.34 -0.76 9.54
CA PHE A 10 20.23 -2.22 9.59
C PHE A 10 19.00 -2.65 10.38
N SER A 11 18.61 -3.90 10.18
CA SER A 11 17.56 -4.56 10.95
C SER A 11 17.98 -5.96 11.36
N VAL A 12 17.55 -6.36 12.54
CA VAL A 12 17.71 -7.72 13.05
C VAL A 12 16.36 -8.20 13.54
N GLY A 13 15.99 -9.41 13.15
CA GLY A 13 14.70 -9.96 13.53
C GLY A 13 14.69 -11.47 13.48
N SER A 14 13.62 -12.05 14.02
CA SER A 14 13.35 -13.48 14.01
C SER A 14 11.87 -13.70 13.71
N GLY A 15 11.58 -14.82 13.04
CA GLY A 15 10.21 -15.23 12.74
C GLY A 15 10.02 -16.72 12.98
N PHE A 16 8.86 -17.08 13.51
CA PHE A 16 8.51 -18.47 13.78
C PHE A 16 6.98 -18.65 13.71
N GLU A 17 6.55 -19.85 13.48
CA GLU A 17 5.15 -20.21 13.57
C GLU A 17 4.76 -20.33 15.05
N TYR A 18 3.94 -19.37 15.52
CA TYR A 18 3.52 -19.29 16.92
C TYR A 18 2.34 -20.25 17.19
N TYR A 19 1.45 -20.38 16.23
CA TYR A 19 0.30 -21.27 16.23
C TYR A 19 0.02 -21.74 14.80
N ASP A 20 -0.73 -22.83 14.62
CA ASP A 20 -1.02 -23.37 13.29
C ASP A 20 -1.42 -22.28 12.28
N SER A 21 -0.61 -22.11 11.23
CA SER A 21 -0.74 -21.12 10.18
C SER A 21 -0.62 -19.64 10.64
N LEU A 22 -0.26 -19.38 11.91
CA LEU A 22 0.01 -18.05 12.46
C LEU A 22 1.51 -17.85 12.65
N PHE A 23 2.10 -17.01 11.83
CA PHE A 23 3.50 -16.64 11.91
C PHE A 23 3.66 -15.32 12.66
N LEU A 24 4.53 -15.32 13.67
CA LEU A 24 4.98 -14.12 14.36
C LEU A 24 6.40 -13.80 13.90
N THR A 25 6.58 -12.59 13.38
CA THR A 25 7.90 -12.02 13.12
C THR A 25 8.10 -10.81 14.02
N THR A 26 9.24 -10.74 14.71
CA THR A 26 9.62 -9.60 15.54
C THR A 26 11.00 -9.12 15.16
N GLY A 27 11.29 -7.83 15.31
CA GLY A 27 12.61 -7.30 15.00
C GLY A 27 12.82 -5.90 15.52
N ILE A 28 14.07 -5.47 15.45
CA ILE A 28 14.49 -4.10 15.69
C ILE A 28 15.14 -3.60 14.42
N SER A 29 14.71 -2.43 13.96
CA SER A 29 15.34 -1.72 12.85
C SER A 29 15.83 -0.36 13.32
N THR A 30 17.01 0.03 12.86
CA THR A 30 17.59 1.34 13.14
C THR A 30 18.19 1.91 11.87
N PHE A 31 17.99 3.21 11.65
CA PHE A 31 18.52 3.90 10.49
C PHE A 31 18.69 5.39 10.75
N ILE A 32 19.57 5.99 9.97
CA ILE A 32 19.70 7.43 9.79
C ILE A 32 19.06 7.76 8.46
N GLU A 33 18.16 8.73 8.44
CA GLU A 33 17.52 9.26 7.24
C GLU A 33 17.93 10.70 7.02
N THR A 34 18.34 11.01 5.80
CA THR A 34 18.58 12.39 5.37
C THR A 34 17.48 12.78 4.38
N ILE A 35 16.81 13.89 4.65
CA ILE A 35 15.78 14.49 3.79
C ILE A 35 16.35 15.76 3.17
N ASP A 36 16.42 15.77 1.84
CA ASP A 36 16.78 16.93 1.04
C ASP A 36 15.53 17.43 0.30
N THR A 37 15.38 18.75 0.16
CA THR A 37 14.18 19.35 -0.43
C THR A 37 14.51 20.18 -1.66
N ASP A 38 13.65 20.12 -2.66
CA ASP A 38 13.77 20.92 -3.87
C ASP A 38 13.60 22.42 -3.60
N SER A 39 14.22 23.23 -4.45
CA SER A 39 14.09 24.69 -4.38
C SER A 39 12.64 25.16 -4.61
N SER A 40 11.85 24.40 -5.36
CA SER A 40 10.43 24.65 -5.67
C SER A 40 9.47 24.20 -4.58
N ALA A 41 9.95 23.40 -3.59
CA ALA A 41 9.11 22.89 -2.51
C ALA A 41 8.54 24.00 -1.63
N THR A 42 7.38 23.76 -1.03
CA THR A 42 6.75 24.71 -0.08
C THR A 42 7.59 24.92 1.18
N ALA A 43 7.35 25.99 1.91
CA ALA A 43 8.02 26.26 3.18
C ALA A 43 7.80 25.13 4.22
N SER A 44 6.61 24.52 4.22
CA SER A 44 6.28 23.41 5.10
C SER A 44 7.12 22.15 4.80
N ILE A 45 7.39 21.87 3.53
CA ILE A 45 8.26 20.78 3.08
C ILE A 45 9.71 21.10 3.44
N LYS A 46 10.19 22.32 3.10
CA LYS A 46 11.56 22.77 3.39
C LYS A 46 11.91 22.74 4.87
N SER A 47 10.95 23.02 5.75
CA SER A 47 11.18 22.99 7.19
C SER A 47 11.45 21.58 7.76
N GLN A 48 11.25 20.53 6.97
CA GLN A 48 11.50 19.14 7.35
C GLN A 48 12.78 18.56 6.75
N ALA A 49 13.57 19.38 6.05
CA ALA A 49 14.91 18.99 5.60
C ALA A 49 15.83 18.78 6.82
N GLY A 50 16.67 17.74 6.76
CA GLY A 50 17.61 17.44 7.83
C GLY A 50 17.90 15.95 7.96
N SER A 51 18.66 15.61 9.00
CA SER A 51 19.03 14.23 9.33
C SER A 51 18.26 13.77 10.57
N TYR A 52 17.71 12.55 10.51
CA TYR A 52 16.88 11.96 11.54
C TYR A 52 17.42 10.58 11.91
N PHE A 53 17.51 10.31 13.19
CA PHE A 53 17.81 8.98 13.72
C PHE A 53 16.51 8.31 14.18
N ASP A 54 16.27 7.11 13.71
CA ASP A 54 15.07 6.35 14.05
C ASP A 54 15.44 4.89 14.40
N ALA A 55 14.91 4.42 15.52
CA ALA A 55 14.95 3.02 15.94
C ALA A 55 13.54 2.55 16.29
N PHE A 56 13.11 1.44 15.69
CA PHE A 56 11.79 0.86 15.83
C PHE A 56 11.84 -0.58 16.30
N PHE A 57 10.90 -0.95 17.16
CA PHE A 57 10.49 -2.34 17.33
C PHE A 57 9.39 -2.65 16.33
N ASN A 58 9.59 -3.72 15.57
CA ASN A 58 8.66 -4.14 14.52
C ASN A 58 8.09 -5.50 14.89
N TYR A 59 6.79 -5.70 14.73
CA TYR A 59 6.24 -7.04 14.74
C TYR A 59 5.18 -7.22 13.66
N THR A 60 5.07 -8.46 13.19
CA THR A 60 4.11 -8.89 12.19
C THR A 60 3.41 -10.14 12.70
N LEU A 61 2.09 -10.12 12.68
CA LEU A 61 1.24 -11.29 12.82
C LEU A 61 0.68 -11.62 11.44
N ASP A 62 0.99 -12.80 10.91
CA ASP A 62 0.59 -13.25 9.57
C ASP A 62 -0.15 -14.58 9.69
N TYR A 63 -1.47 -14.52 9.57
CA TYR A 63 -2.34 -15.69 9.63
C TYR A 63 -2.78 -16.08 8.22
N ASP A 64 -2.23 -17.18 7.70
CA ASP A 64 -2.42 -17.63 6.33
C ASP A 64 -3.12 -18.97 6.27
N LYS A 65 -4.43 -18.94 5.97
CA LYS A 65 -5.31 -20.09 5.80
C LYS A 65 -5.74 -20.28 4.35
N ARG A 66 -4.96 -19.75 3.39
CA ARG A 66 -5.22 -20.02 1.98
C ARG A 66 -4.88 -21.47 1.65
N ASN A 67 -5.64 -22.07 0.75
CA ASN A 67 -5.38 -23.43 0.27
C ASN A 67 -3.99 -23.57 -0.39
N GLN A 68 -3.50 -22.50 -1.01
CA GLN A 68 -2.15 -22.43 -1.57
C GLN A 68 -1.65 -20.98 -1.58
N LYS A 69 -0.31 -20.79 -1.50
CA LYS A 69 0.29 -19.45 -1.45
C LYS A 69 0.28 -18.75 -2.80
N PHE A 70 0.39 -19.53 -3.87
CA PHE A 70 0.41 -19.04 -5.24
C PHE A 70 -0.93 -19.38 -5.90
N GLN A 71 -1.57 -18.42 -6.57
CA GLN A 71 -2.91 -18.55 -7.18
C GLN A 71 -3.95 -19.19 -6.23
N PRO A 72 -4.16 -18.64 -5.04
CA PRO A 72 -5.14 -19.20 -4.11
C PRO A 72 -6.54 -19.15 -4.70
N THR A 73 -7.28 -20.24 -4.52
CA THR A 73 -8.69 -20.35 -4.96
C THR A 73 -9.65 -20.33 -3.79
N ASP A 74 -9.16 -20.61 -2.58
CA ASP A 74 -9.97 -20.65 -1.38
C ASP A 74 -9.18 -20.26 -0.12
N GLY A 75 -9.90 -19.84 0.93
CA GLY A 75 -9.34 -19.46 2.19
C GLY A 75 -9.02 -17.97 2.28
N TYR A 76 -8.23 -17.59 3.29
CA TYR A 76 -7.91 -16.19 3.53
C TYR A 76 -6.52 -15.99 4.14
N ARG A 77 -6.02 -14.78 4.04
CA ARG A 77 -4.84 -14.31 4.76
C ARG A 77 -5.17 -13.03 5.51
N SER A 78 -4.76 -12.95 6.76
CA SER A 78 -4.89 -11.78 7.61
C SER A 78 -3.52 -11.40 8.15
N LYS A 79 -3.04 -10.21 7.80
CA LYS A 79 -1.72 -9.73 8.17
C LYS A 79 -1.81 -8.42 8.91
N PHE A 80 -1.22 -8.35 10.11
CA PHE A 80 -1.09 -7.14 10.88
C PHE A 80 0.39 -6.83 11.10
N ILE A 81 0.80 -5.58 10.82
CA ILE A 81 2.16 -5.09 11.00
C ILE A 81 2.10 -3.84 11.86
N GLN A 82 2.94 -3.78 12.89
CA GLN A 82 3.11 -2.57 13.69
C GLN A 82 4.59 -2.22 13.82
N ASN A 83 4.91 -0.92 13.64
CA ASN A 83 6.21 -0.36 13.91
C ASN A 83 6.08 0.63 15.06
N ILE A 84 6.73 0.31 16.18
CA ILE A 84 6.68 1.09 17.43
C ILE A 84 8.00 1.85 17.56
N PRO A 85 7.99 3.19 17.63
CA PRO A 85 9.20 3.96 17.84
C PRO A 85 9.76 3.71 19.24
N LEU A 86 11.07 3.33 19.33
CA LEU A 86 11.79 3.16 20.58
C LEU A 86 12.56 4.43 20.93
N VAL A 87 13.58 4.73 20.12
CA VAL A 87 14.36 5.96 20.16
C VAL A 87 14.27 6.54 18.75
N SER A 88 13.60 7.66 18.60
CA SER A 88 13.28 8.16 17.27
C SER A 88 13.04 9.66 17.32
N ASP A 89 13.62 10.36 16.36
CA ASP A 89 13.38 11.80 16.16
C ASP A 89 11.98 12.05 15.60
N SER A 90 11.47 11.12 14.77
CA SER A 90 10.14 11.23 14.16
C SER A 90 9.01 10.79 15.08
N ARG A 91 9.26 9.80 15.94
CA ARG A 91 8.29 9.19 16.87
C ARG A 91 6.95 8.82 16.22
N THR A 92 7.00 8.26 15.02
CA THR A 92 5.81 7.84 14.28
C THR A 92 5.48 6.37 14.56
N LEU A 93 4.31 6.11 15.15
CA LEU A 93 3.74 4.77 15.28
C LEU A 93 2.96 4.44 14.02
N THR A 94 3.29 3.32 13.35
CA THR A 94 2.53 2.88 12.17
C THR A 94 1.88 1.54 12.40
N ASN A 95 0.63 1.41 11.94
CA ASN A 95 -0.11 0.17 11.92
C ASN A 95 -0.54 -0.13 10.50
N THR A 96 -0.41 -1.39 10.07
CA THR A 96 -0.89 -1.85 8.77
C THR A 96 -1.69 -3.12 8.97
N TYR A 97 -2.89 -3.16 8.40
CA TYR A 97 -3.72 -4.35 8.33
C TYR A 97 -4.01 -4.66 6.87
N ASP A 98 -3.74 -5.89 6.44
CA ASP A 98 -4.01 -6.40 5.10
C ASP A 98 -4.75 -7.72 5.22
N TYR A 99 -5.96 -7.77 4.70
CA TYR A 99 -6.81 -8.96 4.67
C TYR A 99 -7.17 -9.29 3.23
N LYS A 100 -7.12 -10.56 2.86
CA LYS A 100 -7.59 -11.02 1.56
C LYS A 100 -8.27 -12.38 1.69
N LEU A 101 -9.50 -12.47 1.21
CA LEU A 101 -10.33 -13.65 1.14
C LEU A 101 -10.41 -14.13 -0.31
N TYR A 102 -10.43 -15.43 -0.50
CA TYR A 102 -10.64 -16.10 -1.77
C TYR A 102 -11.72 -17.15 -1.63
N ASN A 103 -12.56 -17.28 -2.62
CA ASN A 103 -13.59 -18.31 -2.66
C ASN A 103 -13.91 -18.68 -4.12
N GLU A 104 -13.86 -19.96 -4.42
CA GLU A 104 -14.34 -20.50 -5.69
C GLU A 104 -15.85 -20.61 -5.64
N TRP A 105 -16.57 -19.75 -6.36
CA TRP A 105 -18.04 -19.66 -6.31
C TRP A 105 -18.76 -20.25 -7.52
N LEU A 106 -18.05 -20.34 -8.65
CA LEU A 106 -18.46 -21.06 -9.87
C LEU A 106 -17.25 -21.86 -10.33
N SER A 107 -17.50 -22.97 -11.01
CA SER A 107 -16.42 -23.80 -11.55
C SER A 107 -15.37 -22.95 -12.27
N GLU A 108 -14.13 -22.98 -11.81
CA GLU A 108 -12.97 -22.22 -12.29
C GLU A 108 -12.95 -20.70 -12.03
N ASN A 109 -13.99 -20.13 -11.40
CA ASN A 109 -14.03 -18.70 -11.08
C ASN A 109 -13.70 -18.48 -9.61
N VAL A 110 -12.67 -17.68 -9.36
CA VAL A 110 -12.26 -17.28 -8.01
C VAL A 110 -12.74 -15.85 -7.74
N PHE A 111 -13.61 -15.71 -6.78
CA PHE A 111 -13.97 -14.41 -6.21
C PHE A 111 -13.00 -14.04 -5.10
N SER A 112 -12.53 -12.82 -5.07
CA SER A 112 -11.65 -12.32 -4.01
C SER A 112 -12.10 -10.96 -3.48
N VAL A 113 -11.94 -10.80 -2.16
CA VAL A 113 -12.16 -9.52 -1.47
C VAL A 113 -10.93 -9.20 -0.65
N GLY A 114 -10.36 -8.02 -0.90
CA GLY A 114 -9.25 -7.48 -0.15
C GLY A 114 -9.69 -6.27 0.68
N PHE A 115 -9.18 -6.17 1.90
CA PHE A 115 -9.27 -4.99 2.74
C PHE A 115 -7.86 -4.58 3.19
N TYR A 116 -7.56 -3.31 3.07
CA TYR A 116 -6.29 -2.74 3.52
C TYR A 116 -6.55 -1.48 4.33
N ALA A 117 -5.85 -1.34 5.44
CA ALA A 117 -5.82 -0.13 6.23
C ALA A 117 -4.42 0.13 6.77
N LYS A 118 -3.95 1.37 6.67
CA LYS A 118 -2.68 1.78 7.27
C LYS A 118 -2.84 3.13 7.96
N THR A 119 -2.24 3.24 9.13
CA THR A 119 -2.24 4.46 9.93
C THR A 119 -0.82 4.85 10.29
N ALA A 120 -0.54 6.15 10.29
CA ALA A 120 0.64 6.75 10.85
C ALA A 120 0.20 7.78 11.89
N ASN A 121 0.69 7.65 13.10
CA ASN A 121 0.30 8.52 14.23
C ASN A 121 1.56 9.02 14.94
N ALA A 122 1.66 10.33 15.13
CA ALA A 122 2.73 10.90 15.91
C ALA A 122 2.53 10.57 17.40
N VAL A 123 3.57 10.07 18.05
CA VAL A 123 3.61 9.86 19.48
C VAL A 123 4.22 11.11 20.13
N SER A 124 3.67 11.59 21.25
CA SER A 124 4.17 12.74 22.01
C SER A 124 3.92 14.13 21.39
N GLY A 125 2.83 14.32 20.66
CA GLY A 125 2.40 15.62 20.14
C GLY A 125 3.25 16.21 19.00
N ASN A 126 4.17 15.44 18.44
CA ASN A 126 4.94 15.81 17.25
C ASN A 126 4.07 15.69 16.00
N LYS A 127 4.53 16.31 14.89
CA LYS A 127 3.94 16.10 13.56
C LYS A 127 4.59 14.90 12.90
N ILE A 128 3.84 14.23 12.02
CA ILE A 128 4.39 13.12 11.24
C ILE A 128 5.36 13.68 10.22
N LYS A 129 6.57 13.11 10.22
CA LYS A 129 7.63 13.43 9.27
C LYS A 129 7.16 13.14 7.84
N LEU A 130 7.59 13.94 6.88
CA LEU A 130 7.17 13.86 5.49
C LEU A 130 7.38 12.47 4.87
N SER A 131 8.52 11.85 5.17
CA SER A 131 8.88 10.50 4.70
C SER A 131 8.11 9.35 5.39
N ASP A 132 7.47 9.62 6.54
CA ASP A 132 6.64 8.66 7.26
C ASP A 132 5.15 8.74 6.84
N ARG A 133 4.80 9.72 6.00
CA ARG A 133 3.44 9.83 5.48
C ARG A 133 3.13 8.71 4.53
N LEU A 134 1.87 8.35 4.51
CA LEU A 134 1.39 7.21 3.75
C LEU A 134 1.03 7.61 2.32
N PHE A 135 1.31 6.70 1.42
CA PHE A 135 0.80 6.71 0.05
C PHE A 135 0.05 5.40 -0.20
N LEU A 136 -0.94 5.42 -1.09
CA LEU A 136 -1.64 4.20 -1.48
C LEU A 136 -0.72 3.32 -2.32
N PRO A 137 -0.54 2.04 -1.95
CA PRO A 137 0.15 1.08 -2.82
C PRO A 137 -0.56 0.95 -4.17
N ALA A 138 0.21 0.79 -5.23
CA ALA A 138 -0.29 0.74 -6.60
C ALA A 138 -1.32 -0.37 -6.85
N ASN A 139 -1.22 -1.47 -6.10
CA ASN A 139 -2.14 -2.60 -6.17
C ASN A 139 -3.40 -2.46 -5.29
N LYS A 140 -3.54 -1.36 -4.56
CA LYS A 140 -4.72 -1.08 -3.73
C LYS A 140 -5.70 -0.11 -4.39
N LEU A 141 -5.26 0.60 -5.43
CA LEU A 141 -6.10 1.46 -6.26
C LEU A 141 -5.52 1.52 -7.68
N ARG A 142 -6.02 0.66 -8.56
CA ARG A 142 -5.68 0.67 -9.99
C ARG A 142 -6.37 1.85 -10.68
N GLY A 143 -5.90 2.28 -11.83
CA GLY A 143 -6.49 3.42 -12.56
C GLY A 143 -5.98 4.79 -12.12
N PHE A 144 -5.03 4.83 -11.17
CA PHE A 144 -4.39 6.05 -10.72
C PHE A 144 -2.86 5.93 -10.79
N GLU A 145 -2.21 7.04 -11.08
CA GLU A 145 -0.75 7.12 -11.06
C GLU A 145 -0.24 6.95 -9.62
N SER A 146 0.80 6.15 -9.46
CA SER A 146 1.36 5.83 -8.15
C SER A 146 1.90 7.09 -7.46
N GLY A 147 1.53 7.31 -6.20
CA GLY A 147 1.94 8.47 -5.42
C GLY A 147 1.28 9.79 -5.84
N LYS A 148 0.32 9.78 -6.75
CA LYS A 148 -0.38 10.97 -7.26
C LYS A 148 -1.86 11.00 -6.86
N VAL A 149 -2.15 10.50 -5.68
CA VAL A 149 -3.48 10.47 -5.07
C VAL A 149 -3.39 11.06 -3.66
N GLY A 150 -4.37 11.86 -3.26
CA GLY A 150 -4.50 12.35 -1.89
C GLY A 150 -4.12 13.81 -1.69
N PRO A 151 -3.75 14.18 -0.44
CA PRO A 151 -3.42 15.56 -0.08
C PRO A 151 -2.25 16.13 -0.88
N LYS A 152 -2.36 17.40 -1.26
CA LYS A 152 -1.40 18.13 -2.07
C LYS A 152 -1.02 19.45 -1.39
N ASP A 153 0.27 19.74 -1.30
CA ASP A 153 0.82 20.99 -0.79
C ASP A 153 1.58 21.69 -1.94
N GLY A 154 1.04 22.78 -2.45
CA GLY A 154 1.54 23.40 -3.68
C GLY A 154 1.42 22.47 -4.87
N LEU A 155 2.53 22.09 -5.47
CA LEU A 155 2.61 21.17 -6.61
C LEU A 155 2.84 19.71 -6.18
N ASP A 156 3.14 19.46 -4.89
CA ASP A 156 3.60 18.17 -4.39
C ASP A 156 2.51 17.38 -3.68
N PHE A 157 2.42 16.08 -3.98
CA PHE A 157 1.62 15.16 -3.19
C PHE A 157 2.40 14.80 -1.92
N VAL A 158 1.78 15.08 -0.79
CA VAL A 158 2.45 14.94 0.52
C VAL A 158 2.04 13.69 1.30
N GLY A 159 1.16 12.86 0.69
CA GLY A 159 0.62 11.70 1.37
C GLY A 159 -0.36 12.05 2.47
N GLY A 160 -0.78 11.04 3.22
CA GLY A 160 -1.72 11.17 4.33
C GLY A 160 -1.26 10.45 5.59
N ASN A 161 -1.97 10.65 6.68
CA ASN A 161 -1.75 9.93 7.92
C ASN A 161 -2.53 8.61 7.95
N TYR A 162 -3.56 8.49 7.12
CA TYR A 162 -4.47 7.36 7.05
C TYR A 162 -4.71 6.94 5.62
N SER A 163 -4.67 5.64 5.35
CA SER A 163 -5.03 5.07 4.06
C SER A 163 -5.88 3.82 4.25
N SER A 164 -6.86 3.63 3.37
CA SER A 164 -7.67 2.40 3.36
C SER A 164 -8.09 2.05 1.94
N SER A 165 -8.27 0.76 1.67
CA SER A 165 -8.88 0.30 0.42
C SER A 165 -9.72 -0.95 0.61
N ILE A 166 -10.68 -1.11 -0.30
CA ILE A 166 -11.41 -2.35 -0.54
C ILE A 166 -11.19 -2.71 -2.02
N ASN A 167 -10.80 -3.95 -2.27
CA ASN A 167 -10.56 -4.47 -3.59
C ASN A 167 -11.43 -5.72 -3.78
N ILE A 168 -12.25 -5.73 -4.79
CA ILE A 168 -13.09 -6.86 -5.16
C ILE A 168 -12.68 -7.30 -6.55
N ALA A 169 -12.47 -8.59 -6.75
CA ALA A 169 -12.17 -9.13 -8.08
C ALA A 169 -12.78 -10.51 -8.26
N THR A 170 -13.07 -10.84 -9.50
CA THR A 170 -13.43 -12.20 -9.90
C THR A 170 -12.64 -12.60 -11.14
N THR A 171 -12.04 -13.77 -11.09
CA THR A 171 -11.44 -14.36 -12.30
C THR A 171 -12.54 -14.76 -13.27
N LEU A 172 -12.26 -14.63 -14.55
CA LEU A 172 -13.12 -15.12 -15.62
C LEU A 172 -12.71 -16.57 -15.97
N PRO A 173 -13.66 -17.38 -16.48
CA PRO A 173 -13.31 -18.69 -17.03
C PRO A 173 -12.22 -18.56 -18.07
N GLN A 174 -11.46 -19.61 -18.29
CA GLN A 174 -10.38 -19.60 -19.27
C GLN A 174 -10.93 -19.32 -20.67
N ILE A 175 -10.84 -18.07 -21.11
CA ILE A 175 -11.39 -17.58 -22.38
C ILE A 175 -10.51 -18.07 -23.57
N LEU A 176 -9.22 -18.27 -23.32
CA LEU A 176 -8.23 -18.65 -24.33
C LEU A 176 -7.62 -20.01 -24.00
N PRO A 177 -8.05 -21.12 -24.64
CA PRO A 177 -7.61 -22.48 -24.30
C PRO A 177 -6.09 -22.70 -24.39
N ASN A 178 -5.40 -21.92 -25.20
CA ASN A 178 -3.95 -22.04 -25.42
C ASN A 178 -3.09 -21.25 -24.41
N PHE A 179 -3.70 -20.50 -23.49
CA PHE A 179 -3.02 -19.63 -22.51
C PHE A 179 -3.22 -20.14 -21.08
N GLN A 180 -2.76 -21.36 -20.81
CA GLN A 180 -2.93 -22.03 -19.50
C GLN A 180 -2.30 -21.29 -18.31
N ASN A 181 -1.35 -20.38 -18.55
CA ASN A 181 -0.66 -19.58 -17.54
C ASN A 181 -1.20 -18.15 -17.49
N THR A 182 -2.47 -17.93 -17.85
CA THR A 182 -3.05 -16.59 -17.94
C THR A 182 -4.39 -16.54 -17.21
N ASN A 183 -4.52 -15.62 -16.28
CA ASN A 183 -5.79 -15.34 -15.61
C ASN A 183 -6.34 -13.99 -16.06
N PHE A 184 -7.59 -13.99 -16.49
CA PHE A 184 -8.36 -12.76 -16.75
C PHE A 184 -9.23 -12.49 -15.55
N SER A 185 -9.34 -11.24 -15.15
CA SER A 185 -10.21 -10.84 -14.04
C SER A 185 -10.89 -9.51 -14.30
N ILE A 186 -12.08 -9.35 -13.71
CA ILE A 186 -12.77 -8.07 -13.57
C ILE A 186 -12.55 -7.62 -12.13
N PHE A 187 -12.34 -6.34 -11.92
CA PHE A 187 -12.13 -5.79 -10.59
C PHE A 187 -12.90 -4.49 -10.35
N LEU A 188 -13.14 -4.23 -9.07
CA LEU A 188 -13.62 -2.98 -8.51
C LEU A 188 -12.74 -2.61 -7.33
N ASP A 189 -12.07 -1.45 -7.41
CA ASP A 189 -11.26 -0.91 -6.34
C ASP A 189 -11.90 0.35 -5.77
N ALA A 190 -11.89 0.47 -4.45
CA ALA A 190 -12.25 1.69 -3.75
C ALA A 190 -11.21 1.99 -2.68
N ALA A 191 -10.72 3.22 -2.63
CA ALA A 191 -9.69 3.61 -1.66
C ALA A 191 -9.80 5.07 -1.23
N ASN A 192 -9.21 5.37 -0.09
CA ASN A 192 -9.01 6.73 0.38
C ASN A 192 -7.64 6.92 1.01
N LEU A 193 -7.12 8.15 0.90
CA LEU A 193 -5.90 8.63 1.53
C LEU A 193 -6.17 10.01 2.09
N TRP A 194 -6.02 10.19 3.42
CA TRP A 194 -6.39 11.43 4.10
C TRP A 194 -5.56 11.69 5.35
N GLY A 195 -5.79 12.84 5.95
CA GLY A 195 -5.16 13.27 7.20
C GLY A 195 -3.82 13.95 6.95
N VAL A 196 -3.75 15.26 7.23
CA VAL A 196 -2.51 16.04 7.26
C VAL A 196 -2.51 16.82 8.56
N ASP A 197 -1.48 16.64 9.38
CA ASP A 197 -1.40 17.19 10.73
C ASP A 197 -0.55 18.47 10.83
N TYR A 198 0.18 18.84 9.78
CA TYR A 198 1.04 20.03 9.82
C TYR A 198 0.37 21.29 9.27
N SER A 199 -0.71 21.17 8.53
CA SER A 199 -1.47 22.31 7.99
C SER A 199 -2.97 21.99 7.93
N SER A 200 -3.77 22.84 8.56
CA SER A 200 -5.24 22.74 8.50
C SER A 200 -5.83 23.26 7.19
N SER A 201 -5.05 23.99 6.40
CA SER A 201 -5.48 24.55 5.11
C SER A 201 -5.41 23.54 3.97
N LEU A 202 -4.66 22.45 4.15
CA LEU A 202 -4.57 21.41 3.13
C LEU A 202 -5.86 20.58 3.13
N SER A 203 -6.37 20.29 1.93
CA SER A 203 -7.56 19.48 1.78
C SER A 203 -7.35 18.10 2.38
N ASN A 204 -7.98 17.84 3.50
CA ASN A 204 -8.05 16.54 4.15
C ASN A 204 -9.24 15.73 3.64
N GLY A 205 -9.75 16.04 2.45
CA GLY A 205 -10.97 15.51 1.89
C GLY A 205 -11.04 13.99 1.98
N SER A 206 -12.08 13.51 2.66
CA SER A 206 -12.39 12.08 2.79
C SER A 206 -13.07 11.51 1.55
N LYS A 207 -12.79 12.04 0.35
CA LYS A 207 -13.42 11.58 -0.88
C LYS A 207 -12.91 10.19 -1.25
N ILE A 208 -13.82 9.23 -1.34
CA ILE A 208 -13.51 7.88 -1.81
C ILE A 208 -13.24 7.93 -3.31
N ARG A 209 -12.09 7.39 -3.73
CA ARG A 209 -11.73 7.12 -5.12
C ARG A 209 -12.17 5.73 -5.46
N SER A 210 -12.67 5.53 -6.66
CA SER A 210 -13.08 4.20 -7.12
C SER A 210 -12.85 4.00 -8.60
N THR A 211 -12.54 2.76 -8.96
CA THR A 211 -12.26 2.33 -10.33
C THR A 211 -12.87 0.97 -10.58
N ILE A 212 -13.20 0.72 -11.83
CA ILE A 212 -13.55 -0.60 -12.35
C ILE A 212 -12.61 -0.93 -13.51
N GLY A 213 -12.33 -2.19 -13.74
CA GLY A 213 -11.46 -2.53 -14.87
C GLY A 213 -11.31 -4.03 -15.10
N LEU A 214 -10.45 -4.31 -16.07
CA LEU A 214 -10.02 -5.66 -16.46
C LEU A 214 -8.55 -5.81 -16.11
N ALA A 215 -8.16 -6.97 -15.62
CA ALA A 215 -6.76 -7.30 -15.40
C ALA A 215 -6.43 -8.66 -16.03
N VAL A 216 -5.15 -8.78 -16.43
CA VAL A 216 -4.59 -9.99 -17.01
C VAL A 216 -3.29 -10.30 -16.29
N ASP A 217 -3.21 -11.46 -15.66
CA ASP A 217 -2.01 -11.99 -15.03
C ASP A 217 -1.41 -13.08 -15.89
N PHE A 218 -0.18 -12.85 -16.37
CA PHE A 218 0.62 -13.84 -17.06
C PHE A 218 1.65 -14.43 -16.11
N TYR A 219 1.64 -15.73 -15.91
CA TYR A 219 2.61 -16.41 -15.07
C TYR A 219 3.78 -16.90 -15.90
N THR A 220 4.93 -16.26 -15.75
CA THR A 220 6.16 -16.59 -16.47
C THR A 220 7.21 -17.19 -15.53
N PRO A 221 8.22 -17.89 -16.05
CA PRO A 221 9.33 -18.42 -15.24
C PRO A 221 10.13 -17.34 -14.48
N VAL A 222 10.09 -16.09 -14.94
CA VAL A 222 10.77 -14.95 -14.32
C VAL A 222 9.86 -14.18 -13.34
N GLY A 223 8.60 -14.63 -13.18
CA GLY A 223 7.61 -14.03 -12.29
C GLY A 223 6.32 -13.63 -13.01
N PRO A 224 5.28 -13.26 -12.28
CA PRO A 224 4.02 -12.80 -12.85
C PRO A 224 4.19 -11.44 -13.55
N LEU A 225 3.60 -11.32 -14.73
CA LEU A 225 3.38 -10.07 -15.45
C LEU A 225 1.91 -9.70 -15.28
N ASN A 226 1.65 -8.51 -14.83
CA ASN A 226 0.30 -8.06 -14.58
C ASN A 226 -0.01 -6.82 -15.42
N PHE A 227 -1.12 -6.87 -16.15
CA PHE A 227 -1.65 -5.78 -16.95
C PHE A 227 -3.04 -5.41 -16.43
N SER A 228 -3.34 -4.13 -16.35
CA SER A 228 -4.70 -3.68 -16.03
C SER A 228 -5.13 -2.50 -16.91
N LEU A 229 -6.40 -2.57 -17.34
CA LEU A 229 -7.12 -1.48 -17.97
C LEU A 229 -8.21 -1.04 -17.01
N SER A 230 -8.23 0.25 -16.67
CA SER A 230 -9.07 0.81 -15.62
C SER A 230 -9.85 2.02 -16.10
N GLU A 231 -11.12 2.09 -15.72
CA GLU A 231 -11.98 3.26 -15.83
C GLU A 231 -12.24 3.83 -14.43
N VAL A 232 -12.04 5.13 -14.27
CA VAL A 232 -12.20 5.80 -12.98
C VAL A 232 -13.65 6.24 -12.80
N ILE A 233 -14.31 5.72 -11.75
CA ILE A 233 -15.69 6.06 -11.38
C ILE A 233 -15.71 7.33 -10.53
N SER A 234 -14.80 7.45 -9.55
CA SER A 234 -14.72 8.60 -8.64
C SER A 234 -13.28 8.99 -8.35
N LYS A 235 -12.99 10.29 -8.43
CA LYS A 235 -11.68 10.86 -8.08
C LYS A 235 -11.83 12.26 -7.48
N ASN A 236 -10.75 12.76 -6.86
CA ASN A 236 -10.62 14.16 -6.54
C ASN A 236 -10.05 14.92 -7.76
N GLU A 237 -10.27 16.23 -7.83
CA GLU A 237 -9.81 17.07 -8.95
C GLU A 237 -8.28 17.06 -9.09
N THR A 238 -7.57 16.94 -7.99
CA THR A 238 -6.11 16.94 -7.95
C THR A 238 -5.47 15.58 -8.22
N ASP A 239 -6.25 14.48 -8.20
CA ASP A 239 -5.72 13.14 -8.42
C ASP A 239 -5.34 12.93 -9.90
N ILE A 240 -4.22 12.26 -10.15
CA ILE A 240 -3.76 11.92 -11.50
C ILE A 240 -4.13 10.46 -11.80
N THR A 241 -4.78 10.27 -12.94
CA THR A 241 -5.28 8.95 -13.37
C THR A 241 -4.40 8.34 -14.45
N GLU A 242 -4.31 7.00 -14.47
CA GLU A 242 -3.56 6.20 -15.43
C GLU A 242 -4.40 4.99 -15.84
N SER A 243 -5.01 5.02 -17.03
CA SER A 243 -5.96 3.98 -17.46
C SER A 243 -5.30 2.61 -17.71
N PHE A 244 -4.04 2.59 -18.14
CA PHE A 244 -3.28 1.36 -18.37
C PHE A 244 -2.11 1.26 -17.40
N LYS A 245 -1.96 0.09 -16.77
CA LYS A 245 -0.85 -0.19 -15.86
C LYS A 245 -0.22 -1.53 -16.14
N PHE A 246 1.10 -1.56 -16.09
CA PHE A 246 1.92 -2.76 -16.19
C PHE A 246 2.77 -2.91 -14.94
N ASN A 247 2.81 -4.11 -14.36
CA ASN A 247 3.68 -4.46 -13.24
C ASN A 247 4.36 -5.80 -13.50
N LEU A 248 5.61 -5.89 -13.06
CA LEU A 248 6.44 -7.09 -13.11
C LEU A 248 6.67 -7.59 -11.67
N GLY A 249 6.40 -8.87 -11.43
CA GLY A 249 6.78 -9.53 -10.17
C GLY A 249 5.80 -9.41 -9.01
N THR A 250 4.62 -8.80 -9.18
CA THR A 250 3.56 -8.76 -8.15
C THR A 250 2.20 -9.08 -8.76
N THR A 251 1.52 -10.08 -8.21
CA THR A 251 0.08 -10.27 -8.45
C THR A 251 -0.71 -9.29 -7.59
N PHE A 252 -1.77 -8.76 -8.13
CA PHE A 252 -2.69 -7.86 -7.40
C PHE A 252 -3.55 -8.62 -6.39
#